data_7f62794df11cc096f36c00412305c2c6
#
_entry.id   7f62794df11cc096f36c00412305c2c6
#
_cell.length_a   1.000
_cell.length_b   1.000
_cell.length_c   1.000
_cell.angle_alpha   90.00
_cell.angle_beta   90.00
_cell.angle_gamma   90.00
#
_symmetry.space_group_name_H-M   'P 1'
#
loop_
_entity.id
_entity.type
_entity.pdbx_description
1 polymer ?
#
loop_
_entity_poly.entity_id
_entity_poly.type
_entity_poly.pdbx_seq_one_letter_code
_entity_poly.pdbx_strand_id
1 'polypeptide(L)'
;MQTGELTLPVRQFLRQVSARKCGLEKETESVPAEAYEAYQRKLKEQGILDFDDLLLETLHLFEEEGKNKTLRQGFSYLLVDEFQDISPVQYRLIQEWNKGGRELFVIGDPDQAIYSFRGSDARCFEKLREDYPQITTICLEQNYRSTPQILEAASGVISQNDGPERRLIPQRQTGTPVRLVTAFGEMSEDIFVAKEINRLIGGIDMLDAQGHLETGDDLRARSFSDIAVLYRTNRQAELLETCLKKEGIPYVVA
;
A
#
# COMPACT_ATOMS: atom_id res chain seq x y z
N MET A 1 -21.97 31.75 23.24
CA MET A 1 -21.04 31.26 22.23
C MET A 1 -21.52 29.88 21.81
N GLN A 2 -22.11 29.77 20.60
CA GLN A 2 -22.59 28.48 20.09
C GLN A 2 -21.37 27.62 19.76
N THR A 3 -21.21 26.55 20.47
CA THR A 3 -20.31 25.46 20.10
C THR A 3 -20.87 24.83 18.84
N GLY A 4 -20.32 25.21 17.67
CA GLY A 4 -20.66 24.58 16.42
C GLY A 4 -20.36 23.07 16.55
N GLU A 5 -21.40 22.24 16.63
CA GLU A 5 -21.25 20.80 16.55
C GLU A 5 -20.59 20.47 15.20
N LEU A 6 -19.42 19.86 15.28
CA LEU A 6 -18.76 19.30 14.09
C LEU A 6 -19.66 18.17 13.59
N THR A 7 -20.34 18.40 12.49
CA THR A 7 -21.21 17.41 11.84
C THR A 7 -20.45 16.34 11.06
N LEU A 8 -19.10 16.40 11.07
CA LEU A 8 -18.24 15.44 10.37
C LEU A 8 -18.07 14.15 11.18
N PRO A 9 -18.20 12.99 10.54
CA PRO A 9 -17.84 11.71 11.16
C PRO A 9 -16.38 11.74 11.63
N VAL A 10 -16.10 11.17 12.82
CA VAL A 10 -14.76 11.17 13.43
C VAL A 10 -13.67 10.68 12.48
N ARG A 11 -13.93 9.60 11.73
CA ARG A 11 -12.97 9.07 10.75
C ARG A 11 -12.65 10.07 9.63
N GLN A 12 -13.63 10.81 9.16
CA GLN A 12 -13.44 11.82 8.13
C GLN A 12 -12.66 13.02 8.69
N PHE A 13 -12.98 13.47 9.90
CA PHE A 13 -12.25 14.51 10.60
C PHE A 13 -10.77 14.16 10.75
N LEU A 14 -10.45 12.97 11.29
CA LEU A 14 -9.07 12.52 11.48
C LEU A 14 -8.32 12.41 10.15
N ARG A 15 -8.97 11.96 9.08
CA ARG A 15 -8.37 11.92 7.73
C ARG A 15 -8.01 13.32 7.23
N GLN A 16 -8.89 14.31 7.45
CA GLN A 16 -8.64 15.70 7.07
C GLN A 16 -7.50 16.33 7.90
N VAL A 17 -7.46 16.03 9.21
CA VAL A 17 -6.35 16.44 10.08
C VAL A 17 -5.03 15.89 9.56
N SER A 18 -4.97 14.59 9.27
CA SER A 18 -3.78 13.95 8.72
C SER A 18 -3.36 14.55 7.38
N ALA A 19 -4.31 14.76 6.45
CA ALA A 19 -4.03 15.39 5.17
C ALA A 19 -3.43 16.80 5.34
N ARG A 20 -3.94 17.60 6.27
CA ARG A 20 -3.39 18.92 6.59
C ARG A 20 -1.97 18.84 7.15
N LYS A 21 -1.74 17.94 8.11
CA LYS A 21 -0.40 17.71 8.70
C LYS A 21 0.61 17.24 7.66
N CYS A 22 0.19 16.38 6.74
CA CYS A 22 1.04 15.87 5.66
C CYS A 22 1.25 16.84 4.50
N GLY A 23 0.58 18.02 4.50
CA GLY A 23 0.69 18.99 3.40
C GLY A 23 -0.07 18.60 2.13
N LEU A 24 -1.12 17.77 2.29
CA LEU A 24 -1.98 17.27 1.20
C LEU A 24 -3.40 17.79 1.27
N GLU A 25 -3.64 18.82 2.07
CA GLU A 25 -4.94 19.42 2.26
C GLU A 25 -5.47 19.97 0.92
N LYS A 26 -6.68 19.56 0.56
CA LYS A 26 -7.41 20.13 -0.59
C LYS A 26 -8.39 21.18 -0.09
N GLU A 27 -8.52 22.29 -0.80
CA GLU A 27 -9.43 23.39 -0.43
C GLU A 27 -10.88 22.92 -0.20
N THR A 28 -11.33 21.92 -0.96
CA THR A 28 -12.70 21.38 -0.88
C THR A 28 -12.93 20.39 0.25
N GLU A 29 -11.86 19.88 0.88
CA GLU A 29 -11.91 18.85 1.93
C GLU A 29 -11.09 19.24 3.16
N SER A 30 -10.93 20.54 3.40
CA SER A 30 -10.11 21.04 4.51
C SER A 30 -10.84 20.89 5.86
N VAL A 31 -10.08 20.61 6.90
CA VAL A 31 -10.59 20.64 8.26
C VAL A 31 -10.78 22.12 8.69
N PRO A 32 -11.92 22.47 9.33
CA PRO A 32 -12.08 23.82 9.86
C PRO A 32 -10.94 24.19 10.81
N ALA A 33 -10.37 25.39 10.63
CA ALA A 33 -9.21 25.84 11.39
C ALA A 33 -9.40 25.74 12.90
N GLU A 34 -10.56 26.19 13.40
CA GLU A 34 -10.90 26.13 14.83
C GLU A 34 -10.94 24.70 15.37
N ALA A 35 -11.45 23.75 14.57
CA ALA A 35 -11.53 22.35 14.96
C ALA A 35 -10.14 21.69 14.98
N TYR A 36 -9.29 22.05 14.01
CA TYR A 36 -7.90 21.60 13.98
C TYR A 36 -7.12 22.13 15.20
N GLU A 37 -7.23 23.43 15.50
CA GLU A 37 -6.58 24.04 16.65
C GLU A 37 -7.08 23.43 17.99
N ALA A 38 -8.39 23.16 18.11
CA ALA A 38 -8.94 22.50 19.26
C ALA A 38 -8.41 21.08 19.44
N TYR A 39 -8.26 20.32 18.34
CA TYR A 39 -7.65 19.01 18.34
C TYR A 39 -6.20 19.05 18.80
N GLN A 40 -5.37 19.93 18.22
CA GLN A 40 -3.97 20.09 18.58
C GLN A 40 -3.79 20.52 20.04
N ARG A 41 -4.60 21.47 20.50
CA ARG A 41 -4.60 21.90 21.91
C ARG A 41 -4.89 20.74 22.84
N LYS A 42 -5.86 19.88 22.47
CA LYS A 42 -6.24 18.72 23.28
C LYS A 42 -5.14 17.67 23.38
N LEU A 43 -4.44 17.39 22.27
CA LEU A 43 -3.26 16.52 22.28
C LEU A 43 -2.18 17.08 23.20
N LYS A 44 -1.89 18.37 23.09
CA LYS A 44 -0.89 19.05 23.91
C LYS A 44 -1.25 19.05 25.42
N GLU A 45 -2.51 19.30 25.77
CA GLU A 45 -3.00 19.23 27.15
C GLU A 45 -2.84 17.84 27.77
N GLN A 46 -2.98 16.80 26.95
CA GLN A 46 -2.83 15.41 27.37
C GLN A 46 -1.39 14.91 27.30
N GLY A 47 -0.47 15.67 26.74
CA GLY A 47 0.94 15.28 26.57
C GLY A 47 1.11 14.10 25.62
N ILE A 48 0.23 13.97 24.61
CA ILE A 48 0.28 12.90 23.60
C ILE A 48 0.50 13.47 22.20
N LEU A 49 1.05 12.65 21.33
CA LEU A 49 1.24 12.92 19.91
C LEU A 49 0.45 11.90 19.09
N ASP A 50 -0.09 12.31 17.96
CA ASP A 50 -0.54 11.35 16.96
C ASP A 50 0.62 10.94 16.03
N PHE A 51 0.38 10.01 15.11
CA PHE A 51 1.44 9.50 14.23
C PHE A 51 2.02 10.59 13.30
N ASP A 52 1.20 11.53 12.85
CA ASP A 52 1.65 12.62 11.98
C ASP A 52 2.50 13.63 12.78
N ASP A 53 2.16 13.87 14.06
CA ASP A 53 2.96 14.72 14.95
C ASP A 53 4.36 14.14 15.17
N LEU A 54 4.53 12.81 15.23
CA LEU A 54 5.85 12.20 15.34
C LEU A 54 6.76 12.58 14.16
N LEU A 55 6.20 12.63 12.96
CA LEU A 55 6.93 13.04 11.77
C LEU A 55 7.23 14.54 11.78
N LEU A 56 6.23 15.37 12.11
CA LEU A 56 6.35 16.81 12.13
C LEU A 56 7.33 17.29 13.21
N GLU A 57 7.21 16.79 14.43
CA GLU A 57 8.12 17.15 15.52
C GLU A 57 9.56 16.69 15.22
N THR A 58 9.71 15.50 14.60
CA THR A 58 11.02 15.05 14.13
C THR A 58 11.58 16.02 13.10
N LEU A 59 10.78 16.44 12.11
CA LEU A 59 11.20 17.41 11.10
C LEU A 59 11.60 18.73 11.73
N HIS A 60 10.82 19.28 12.66
CA HIS A 60 11.12 20.50 13.38
C HIS A 60 12.46 20.41 14.14
N LEU A 61 12.75 19.25 14.78
CA LEU A 61 14.05 19.04 15.46
C LEU A 61 15.25 19.13 14.51
N PHE A 62 15.08 18.70 13.25
CA PHE A 62 16.12 18.82 12.24
C PHE A 62 16.20 20.22 11.63
N GLU A 63 15.09 20.92 11.48
CA GLU A 63 15.01 22.28 10.91
C GLU A 63 15.46 23.37 11.89
N GLU A 64 15.34 23.16 13.21
CA GLU A 64 15.78 24.14 14.22
C GLU A 64 17.28 24.38 14.19
N GLU A 65 17.69 25.55 13.68
CA GLU A 65 19.12 25.93 13.59
C GLU A 65 19.75 26.07 14.98
N GLY A 66 20.85 25.34 15.19
CA GLY A 66 21.76 25.52 16.33
C GLY A 66 21.54 24.61 17.53
N LYS A 67 20.43 23.91 17.69
CA LYS A 67 20.15 23.14 18.93
C LYS A 67 20.69 21.71 18.94
N ASN A 68 20.89 21.07 17.79
CA ASN A 68 21.29 19.65 17.74
C ASN A 68 22.39 19.36 16.72
N LYS A 69 23.63 19.83 16.99
CA LYS A 69 24.79 19.53 16.13
C LYS A 69 25.02 18.04 15.89
N THR A 70 24.66 17.19 16.86
CA THR A 70 24.84 15.73 16.78
C THR A 70 23.83 15.07 15.86
N LEU A 71 22.58 15.53 15.84
CA LEU A 71 21.54 15.04 14.92
C LEU A 71 21.80 15.50 13.48
N ARG A 72 22.47 16.65 13.31
CA ARG A 72 22.80 17.24 12.00
C ARG A 72 23.98 16.61 11.27
N GLN A 73 24.66 15.65 11.86
CA GLN A 73 25.73 14.95 11.14
C GLN A 73 25.20 14.13 9.94
N GLY A 74 23.89 13.99 9.84
CA GLY A 74 23.21 13.30 8.74
C GLY A 74 23.69 11.86 8.56
N PHE A 75 23.14 11.20 7.59
CA PHE A 75 23.61 9.89 7.18
C PHE A 75 24.55 10.04 5.98
N SER A 76 25.70 9.37 6.01
CA SER A 76 26.61 9.36 4.85
C SER A 76 25.98 8.66 3.65
N TYR A 77 25.17 7.65 3.89
CA TYR A 77 24.44 6.86 2.90
C TYR A 77 23.01 6.66 3.40
N LEU A 78 22.04 6.99 2.57
CA LEU A 78 20.63 6.84 2.88
C LEU A 78 19.97 5.96 1.81
N LEU A 79 19.39 4.85 2.25
CA LEU A 79 18.62 3.95 1.39
C LEU A 79 17.15 4.01 1.82
N VAL A 80 16.27 4.26 0.86
CA VAL A 80 14.82 4.38 1.08
C VAL A 80 14.12 3.37 0.17
N ASP A 81 13.36 2.48 0.80
CA ASP A 81 12.54 1.50 0.10
C ASP A 81 11.08 1.97 0.05
N GLU A 82 10.29 1.40 -0.88
CA GLU A 82 8.87 1.72 -1.11
C GLU A 82 8.64 3.24 -1.25
N PHE A 83 9.50 3.89 -2.02
CA PHE A 83 9.51 5.35 -2.15
C PHE A 83 8.20 5.94 -2.69
N GLN A 84 7.39 5.17 -3.43
CA GLN A 84 6.08 5.58 -3.92
C GLN A 84 5.05 5.83 -2.81
N ASP A 85 5.29 5.30 -1.60
CA ASP A 85 4.32 5.36 -0.50
C ASP A 85 4.59 6.51 0.50
N ILE A 86 5.62 7.32 0.25
CA ILE A 86 5.98 8.42 1.15
C ILE A 86 5.03 9.61 1.05
N SER A 87 4.81 10.27 2.19
CA SER A 87 4.12 11.55 2.28
C SER A 87 5.08 12.73 2.02
N PRO A 88 4.57 13.93 1.71
CA PRO A 88 5.42 15.13 1.59
C PRO A 88 6.27 15.42 2.82
N VAL A 89 5.76 15.16 4.04
CA VAL A 89 6.52 15.34 5.28
C VAL A 89 7.67 14.33 5.38
N GLN A 90 7.40 13.05 5.02
CA GLN A 90 8.46 12.04 4.97
C GLN A 90 9.52 12.37 3.92
N TYR A 91 9.12 12.91 2.77
CA TYR A 91 10.07 13.37 1.76
C TYR A 91 10.98 14.48 2.31
N ARG A 92 10.42 15.47 3.02
CA ARG A 92 11.21 16.52 3.68
C ARG A 92 12.18 15.94 4.72
N LEU A 93 11.76 14.95 5.50
CA LEU A 93 12.64 14.24 6.43
C LEU A 93 13.81 13.55 5.72
N ILE A 94 13.55 12.88 4.59
CA ILE A 94 14.60 12.27 3.76
C ILE A 94 15.60 13.33 3.30
N GLN A 95 15.12 14.49 2.85
CA GLN A 95 15.98 15.61 2.44
C GLN A 95 16.84 16.12 3.61
N GLU A 96 16.24 16.29 4.80
CA GLU A 96 16.98 16.72 6.01
C GLU A 96 18.05 15.69 6.41
N TRP A 97 17.72 14.40 6.40
CA TRP A 97 18.66 13.32 6.72
C TRP A 97 19.79 13.20 5.70
N ASN A 98 19.52 13.53 4.44
CA ASN A 98 20.52 13.50 3.37
C ASN A 98 21.38 14.77 3.28
N LYS A 99 21.10 15.79 4.09
CA LYS A 99 21.93 17.02 4.10
C LYS A 99 23.37 16.70 4.46
N GLY A 100 24.28 16.94 3.52
CA GLY A 100 25.71 16.62 3.67
C GLY A 100 26.03 15.13 3.55
N GLY A 101 25.08 14.29 3.18
CA GLY A 101 25.28 12.90 2.82
C GLY A 101 26.06 12.74 1.52
N ARG A 102 26.61 11.54 1.30
CA ARG A 102 27.36 11.22 0.08
C ARG A 102 26.44 10.67 -1.00
N GLU A 103 25.50 9.82 -0.63
CA GLU A 103 24.63 9.13 -1.54
C GLU A 103 23.22 8.94 -0.96
N LEU A 104 22.23 9.24 -1.78
CA LEU A 104 20.83 8.88 -1.59
C LEU A 104 20.44 7.83 -2.61
N PHE A 105 19.98 6.67 -2.16
CA PHE A 105 19.50 5.58 -2.98
C PHE A 105 18.04 5.31 -2.64
N VAL A 106 17.16 5.41 -3.64
CA VAL A 106 15.73 5.16 -3.47
C VAL A 106 15.28 4.01 -4.36
N ILE A 107 14.40 3.17 -3.84
CA ILE A 107 13.78 2.05 -4.55
C ILE A 107 12.27 2.24 -4.46
N GLY A 108 11.56 1.95 -5.53
CA GLY A 108 10.12 1.95 -5.53
C GLY A 108 9.54 1.74 -6.91
N ASP A 109 8.25 1.54 -6.96
CA ASP A 109 7.49 1.34 -8.18
C ASP A 109 6.30 2.32 -8.21
N PRO A 110 6.33 3.34 -9.09
CA PRO A 110 5.24 4.32 -9.17
C PRO A 110 3.87 3.69 -9.47
N ASP A 111 3.83 2.55 -10.17
CA ASP A 111 2.58 1.85 -10.48
C ASP A 111 1.98 1.13 -9.27
N GLN A 112 2.75 0.97 -8.19
CA GLN A 112 2.30 0.43 -6.92
C GLN A 112 1.88 1.51 -5.90
N ALA A 113 1.80 2.77 -6.29
CA ALA A 113 1.38 3.89 -5.43
C ALA A 113 -0.12 3.84 -5.09
N ILE A 114 -0.53 2.93 -4.21
CA ILE A 114 -1.93 2.69 -3.83
C ILE A 114 -2.33 3.34 -2.49
N TYR A 115 -1.41 4.02 -1.80
CA TYR A 115 -1.63 4.60 -0.47
C TYR A 115 -1.90 6.11 -0.47
N SER A 116 -2.36 6.69 -1.58
CA SER A 116 -2.75 8.10 -1.64
C SER A 116 -3.78 8.50 -0.57
N PHE A 117 -4.67 7.57 -0.20
CA PHE A 117 -5.64 7.77 0.89
C PHE A 117 -5.00 7.84 2.30
N ARG A 118 -3.73 7.43 2.44
CA ARG A 118 -2.92 7.55 3.66
C ARG A 118 -1.93 8.71 3.60
N GLY A 119 -2.00 9.54 2.57
CA GLY A 119 -1.17 10.72 2.45
C GLY A 119 0.11 10.51 1.63
N SER A 120 0.26 9.44 0.84
CA SER A 120 1.35 9.34 -0.12
C SER A 120 1.13 10.28 -1.30
N ASP A 121 2.22 10.83 -1.82
CA ASP A 121 2.21 11.70 -3.01
C ASP A 121 2.70 10.91 -4.24
N ALA A 122 1.79 10.64 -5.16
CA ALA A 122 2.11 9.92 -6.39
C ALA A 122 3.21 10.61 -7.24
N ARG A 123 3.45 11.92 -7.01
CA ARG A 123 4.48 12.70 -7.70
C ARG A 123 5.84 12.67 -6.99
N CYS A 124 6.04 11.82 -5.98
CA CYS A 124 7.30 11.78 -5.21
C CYS A 124 8.53 11.54 -6.10
N PHE A 125 8.41 10.71 -7.14
CA PHE A 125 9.51 10.49 -8.09
C PHE A 125 9.78 11.67 -9.02
N GLU A 126 8.75 12.44 -9.38
CA GLU A 126 8.90 13.67 -10.16
C GLU A 126 9.64 14.72 -9.33
N LYS A 127 9.19 14.95 -8.11
CA LYS A 127 9.86 15.85 -7.16
C LYS A 127 11.31 15.45 -6.91
N LEU A 128 11.57 14.14 -6.77
CA LEU A 128 12.94 13.65 -6.59
C LEU A 128 13.82 14.02 -7.78
N ARG A 129 13.32 13.90 -9.03
CA ARG A 129 14.08 14.29 -10.24
C ARG A 129 14.28 15.80 -10.34
N GLU A 130 13.30 16.59 -9.91
CA GLU A 130 13.41 18.05 -9.86
C GLU A 130 14.47 18.49 -8.84
N ASP A 131 14.45 17.92 -7.64
CA ASP A 131 15.38 18.25 -6.55
C ASP A 131 16.80 17.71 -6.79
N TYR A 132 16.93 16.59 -7.51
CA TYR A 132 18.21 15.95 -7.84
C TYR A 132 18.35 15.73 -9.36
N PRO A 133 18.63 16.79 -10.16
CA PRO A 133 18.71 16.68 -11.63
C PRO A 133 19.79 15.73 -12.15
N GLN A 134 20.77 15.41 -11.33
CA GLN A 134 21.90 14.52 -11.64
C GLN A 134 21.59 13.04 -11.28
N ILE A 135 20.38 12.73 -10.84
CA ILE A 135 20.03 11.37 -10.40
C ILE A 135 20.15 10.37 -11.54
N THR A 136 20.74 9.23 -11.26
CA THR A 136 20.77 8.09 -12.19
C THR A 136 19.55 7.22 -11.92
N THR A 137 18.73 6.99 -12.94
CA THR A 137 17.58 6.09 -12.85
C THR A 137 17.90 4.76 -13.50
N ILE A 138 17.70 3.68 -12.74
CA ILE A 138 17.86 2.30 -13.23
C ILE A 138 16.50 1.62 -13.16
N CYS A 139 16.01 1.10 -14.29
CA CYS A 139 14.78 0.34 -14.37
C CYS A 139 15.08 -1.16 -14.29
N LEU A 140 14.43 -1.86 -13.36
CA LEU A 140 14.52 -3.31 -13.23
C LEU A 140 13.38 -3.95 -14.03
N GLU A 141 13.67 -4.42 -15.22
CA GLU A 141 12.65 -4.95 -16.14
C GLU A 141 12.46 -6.47 -15.98
N GLN A 142 13.48 -7.19 -15.49
CA GLN A 142 13.41 -8.64 -15.36
C GLN A 142 12.61 -9.05 -14.12
N ASN A 143 11.54 -9.82 -14.34
CA ASN A 143 10.67 -10.30 -13.29
C ASN A 143 10.87 -11.78 -13.01
N TYR A 144 11.36 -12.12 -11.81
CA TYR A 144 11.61 -13.48 -11.35
C TYR A 144 10.48 -14.02 -10.46
N ARG A 145 9.49 -13.19 -10.11
CA ARG A 145 8.40 -13.51 -9.18
C ARG A 145 7.25 -14.24 -9.88
N SER A 146 6.75 -13.67 -10.97
CA SER A 146 5.48 -14.03 -11.58
C SER A 146 5.66 -14.76 -12.91
N THR A 147 4.68 -15.60 -13.25
CA THR A 147 4.60 -16.23 -14.56
C THR A 147 4.20 -15.23 -15.64
N PRO A 148 4.46 -15.52 -16.93
CA PRO A 148 4.07 -14.65 -18.04
C PRO A 148 2.58 -14.27 -18.02
N GLN A 149 1.69 -15.20 -17.71
CA GLN A 149 0.25 -14.97 -17.66
C GLN A 149 -0.18 -13.97 -16.60
N ILE A 150 0.47 -14.01 -15.43
CA ILE A 150 0.21 -13.05 -14.35
C ILE A 150 0.71 -11.65 -14.76
N LEU A 151 1.89 -11.57 -15.37
CA LEU A 151 2.44 -10.30 -15.84
C LEU A 151 1.62 -9.69 -16.97
N GLU A 152 1.12 -10.50 -17.90
CA GLU A 152 0.25 -10.06 -18.98
C GLU A 152 -1.06 -9.46 -18.43
N ALA A 153 -1.71 -10.14 -17.48
CA ALA A 153 -2.91 -9.65 -16.84
C ALA A 153 -2.65 -8.36 -16.05
N ALA A 154 -1.55 -8.27 -15.31
CA ALA A 154 -1.16 -7.08 -14.56
C ALA A 154 -0.83 -5.90 -15.50
N SER A 155 -0.08 -6.14 -16.57
CA SER A 155 0.24 -5.13 -17.58
C SER A 155 -0.99 -4.56 -18.27
N GLY A 156 -2.02 -5.39 -18.49
CA GLY A 156 -3.30 -4.93 -19.04
C GLY A 156 -4.02 -3.92 -18.15
N VAL A 157 -3.85 -4.01 -16.83
CA VAL A 157 -4.38 -3.03 -15.87
C VAL A 157 -3.50 -1.78 -15.86
N ILE A 158 -2.18 -1.94 -15.73
CA ILE A 158 -1.23 -0.84 -15.59
C ILE A 158 -1.16 0.02 -16.87
N SER A 159 -1.38 -0.55 -18.05
CA SER A 159 -1.42 0.19 -19.31
C SER A 159 -2.50 1.26 -19.40
N GLN A 160 -3.46 1.28 -18.45
CA GLN A 160 -4.44 2.34 -18.33
C GLN A 160 -3.94 3.57 -17.56
N ASN A 161 -2.79 3.47 -16.89
CA ASN A 161 -2.16 4.59 -16.21
C ASN A 161 -1.44 5.51 -17.19
N ASP A 162 -1.44 6.81 -16.91
CA ASP A 162 -0.62 7.78 -17.63
C ASP A 162 0.86 7.53 -17.34
N GLY A 163 1.70 7.72 -18.37
CA GLY A 163 3.15 7.64 -18.23
C GLY A 163 3.82 6.76 -19.28
N PRO A 164 5.15 6.61 -19.22
CA PRO A 164 5.87 5.78 -20.16
C PRO A 164 5.50 4.30 -19.99
N GLU A 165 5.38 3.61 -21.11
CA GLU A 165 5.14 2.16 -21.10
C GLU A 165 6.29 1.45 -20.36
N ARG A 166 5.95 0.64 -19.38
CA ARG A 166 6.89 -0.18 -18.60
C ARG A 166 6.60 -1.63 -18.87
N ARG A 167 7.60 -2.33 -19.37
CA ARG A 167 7.48 -3.73 -19.73
C ARG A 167 8.29 -4.60 -18.77
N LEU A 168 7.60 -5.46 -18.03
CA LEU A 168 8.25 -6.51 -17.25
C LEU A 168 8.51 -7.74 -18.11
N ILE A 169 9.73 -8.25 -18.06
CA ILE A 169 10.19 -9.41 -18.83
C ILE A 169 10.16 -10.63 -17.90
N PRO A 170 9.23 -11.58 -18.09
CA PRO A 170 9.14 -12.77 -17.24
C PRO A 170 10.38 -13.64 -17.40
N GLN A 171 10.93 -14.05 -16.26
CA GLN A 171 12.04 -15.03 -16.20
C GLN A 171 11.56 -16.42 -15.78
N ARG A 172 10.30 -16.56 -15.36
CA ARG A 172 9.68 -17.84 -15.03
C ARG A 172 9.07 -18.48 -16.28
N GLN A 173 8.97 -19.80 -16.23
CA GLN A 173 8.27 -20.57 -17.24
C GLN A 173 6.76 -20.25 -17.24
N THR A 174 6.10 -20.58 -18.35
CA THR A 174 4.64 -20.51 -18.49
C THR A 174 3.96 -21.27 -17.36
N GLY A 175 3.01 -20.62 -16.71
CA GLY A 175 2.21 -21.18 -15.61
C GLY A 175 0.74 -21.32 -15.98
N THR A 176 -0.09 -21.52 -14.98
CA THR A 176 -1.55 -21.61 -15.14
C THR A 176 -2.13 -20.27 -15.58
N PRO A 177 -3.11 -20.25 -16.51
CA PRO A 177 -3.81 -19.04 -16.90
C PRO A 177 -4.50 -18.32 -15.74
N VAL A 178 -4.54 -16.99 -15.80
CA VAL A 178 -5.35 -16.19 -14.87
C VAL A 178 -6.82 -16.44 -15.18
N ARG A 179 -7.62 -16.74 -14.16
CA ARG A 179 -9.06 -17.01 -14.29
C ARG A 179 -9.85 -15.83 -13.76
N LEU A 180 -10.79 -15.35 -14.57
CA LEU A 180 -11.82 -14.40 -14.14
C LEU A 180 -13.11 -15.16 -13.86
N VAL A 181 -13.62 -15.03 -12.64
CA VAL A 181 -14.85 -15.69 -12.19
C VAL A 181 -15.86 -14.63 -11.77
N THR A 182 -17.09 -14.75 -12.24
CA THR A 182 -18.19 -13.89 -11.84
C THR A 182 -19.15 -14.69 -10.97
N ALA A 183 -19.39 -14.22 -9.76
CA ALA A 183 -20.31 -14.82 -8.81
C ALA A 183 -21.66 -14.06 -8.82
N PHE A 184 -22.75 -14.74 -8.44
CA PHE A 184 -24.08 -14.13 -8.35
C PHE A 184 -24.26 -13.17 -7.15
N GLY A 185 -23.35 -13.20 -6.19
CA GLY A 185 -23.36 -12.36 -4.99
C GLY A 185 -22.24 -12.72 -4.03
N GLU A 186 -22.07 -11.90 -2.99
CA GLU A 186 -20.99 -12.01 -2.01
C GLU A 186 -20.84 -13.43 -1.43
N MET A 187 -21.94 -14.04 -0.99
CA MET A 187 -21.93 -15.42 -0.45
C MET A 187 -21.48 -16.47 -1.47
N SER A 188 -21.87 -16.31 -2.73
CA SER A 188 -21.48 -17.24 -3.81
C SER A 188 -19.99 -17.11 -4.13
N GLU A 189 -19.45 -15.90 -4.04
CA GLU A 189 -18.03 -15.60 -4.19
C GLU A 189 -17.22 -16.30 -3.09
N ASP A 190 -17.60 -16.14 -1.82
CA ASP A 190 -16.91 -16.73 -0.68
C ASP A 190 -16.93 -18.25 -0.69
N ILE A 191 -18.08 -18.84 -1.07
CA ILE A 191 -18.20 -20.29 -1.25
C ILE A 191 -17.28 -20.77 -2.37
N PHE A 192 -17.20 -20.03 -3.49
CA PHE A 192 -16.30 -20.36 -4.59
C PHE A 192 -14.85 -20.32 -4.13
N VAL A 193 -14.43 -19.27 -3.39
CA VAL A 193 -13.07 -19.15 -2.86
C VAL A 193 -12.72 -20.33 -1.95
N ALA A 194 -13.60 -20.67 -1.01
CA ALA A 194 -13.37 -21.80 -0.11
C ALA A 194 -13.22 -23.14 -0.86
N LYS A 195 -14.06 -23.38 -1.86
CA LYS A 195 -13.97 -24.58 -2.71
C LYS A 195 -12.68 -24.61 -3.53
N GLU A 196 -12.29 -23.47 -4.10
CA GLU A 196 -11.07 -23.38 -4.91
C GLU A 196 -9.82 -23.63 -4.02
N ILE A 197 -9.80 -23.13 -2.78
CA ILE A 197 -8.75 -23.45 -1.80
C ILE A 197 -8.69 -24.96 -1.56
N ASN A 198 -9.83 -25.61 -1.26
CA ASN A 198 -9.88 -27.05 -1.04
C ASN A 198 -9.38 -27.83 -2.27
N ARG A 199 -9.73 -27.42 -3.48
CA ARG A 199 -9.24 -28.00 -4.73
C ARG A 199 -7.72 -27.88 -4.86
N LEU A 200 -7.14 -26.71 -4.54
CA LEU A 200 -5.72 -26.44 -4.65
C LEU A 200 -4.85 -27.22 -3.64
N ILE A 201 -5.41 -27.59 -2.49
CA ILE A 201 -4.69 -28.40 -1.47
C ILE A 201 -4.86 -29.91 -1.66
N GLY A 202 -5.49 -30.34 -2.76
CA GLY A 202 -5.70 -31.75 -3.09
C GLY A 202 -7.04 -32.32 -2.63
N GLY A 203 -8.02 -31.47 -2.28
CA GLY A 203 -9.41 -31.86 -2.06
C GLY A 203 -10.06 -32.32 -3.39
N ILE A 204 -10.75 -33.42 -3.36
CA ILE A 204 -11.55 -33.93 -4.51
C ILE A 204 -12.92 -33.27 -4.42
N ASP A 205 -13.27 -32.39 -5.38
CA ASP A 205 -14.65 -31.96 -5.53
C ASP A 205 -15.47 -33.08 -6.18
N MET A 206 -16.72 -33.28 -5.72
CA MET A 206 -17.61 -34.33 -6.26
C MET A 206 -17.85 -34.23 -7.78
N LEU A 207 -17.63 -33.03 -8.35
CA LEU A 207 -17.74 -32.80 -9.79
C LEU A 207 -16.48 -33.27 -10.55
N ASP A 208 -15.32 -33.25 -9.95
CA ASP A 208 -14.06 -33.74 -10.51
C ASP A 208 -14.02 -35.27 -10.54
N ALA A 209 -14.79 -35.95 -9.65
CA ALA A 209 -14.93 -37.39 -9.63
C ALA A 209 -15.72 -37.95 -10.87
N GLN A 210 -16.35 -37.08 -11.66
CA GLN A 210 -17.09 -37.46 -12.87
C GLN A 210 -16.35 -37.28 -14.20
N GLY A 211 -15.01 -37.13 -14.15
CA GLY A 211 -14.19 -37.42 -15.34
C GLY A 211 -13.75 -36.25 -16.21
N HIS A 212 -13.61 -35.04 -15.66
CA HIS A 212 -12.91 -33.95 -16.33
C HIS A 212 -11.65 -33.58 -15.60
N LEU A 213 -10.71 -34.51 -15.52
CA LEU A 213 -9.30 -34.22 -15.24
C LEU A 213 -8.72 -33.54 -16.48
N GLU A 214 -8.71 -32.21 -16.48
CA GLU A 214 -7.73 -31.50 -17.29
C GLU A 214 -6.36 -31.84 -16.73
N THR A 215 -5.66 -32.74 -17.42
CA THR A 215 -4.26 -33.10 -17.18
C THR A 215 -3.37 -31.92 -17.56
N GLY A 216 -3.23 -30.98 -16.67
CA GLY A 216 -2.26 -29.87 -16.70
C GLY A 216 -1.24 -30.07 -15.60
N ASP A 217 -0.03 -30.28 -16.02
CA ASP A 217 1.20 -30.44 -15.26
C ASP A 217 1.37 -29.34 -14.21
N ASP A 218 1.00 -29.56 -12.98
CA ASP A 218 1.53 -28.96 -11.73
C ASP A 218 0.59 -29.15 -10.53
N LEU A 219 -0.05 -30.32 -10.42
CA LEU A 219 -0.79 -30.70 -9.20
C LEU A 219 0.15 -31.12 -8.08
N ARG A 220 1.16 -30.32 -7.77
CA ARG A 220 1.74 -30.37 -6.43
C ARG A 220 0.67 -29.87 -5.47
N ALA A 221 0.19 -30.73 -4.59
CA ALA A 221 -0.67 -30.34 -3.49
C ALA A 221 -0.05 -29.10 -2.81
N ARG A 222 -0.74 -27.98 -2.83
CA ARG A 222 -0.30 -26.74 -2.20
C ARG A 222 -0.59 -26.84 -0.71
N SER A 223 0.18 -26.16 0.11
CA SER A 223 -0.14 -25.97 1.51
C SER A 223 -1.05 -24.75 1.67
N PHE A 224 -1.80 -24.65 2.76
CA PHE A 224 -2.60 -23.46 3.06
C PHE A 224 -1.75 -22.18 3.10
N SER A 225 -0.49 -22.28 3.51
CA SER A 225 0.46 -21.16 3.54
C SER A 225 0.89 -20.66 2.17
N ASP A 226 0.62 -21.40 1.09
CA ASP A 226 0.94 -21.00 -0.29
C ASP A 226 -0.20 -20.18 -0.94
N ILE A 227 -1.31 -20.00 -0.22
CA ILE A 227 -2.52 -19.37 -0.75
C ILE A 227 -2.78 -18.07 0.00
N ALA A 228 -2.98 -16.99 -0.73
CA ALA A 228 -3.42 -15.71 -0.19
C ALA A 228 -4.72 -15.28 -0.87
N VAL A 229 -5.66 -14.77 -0.08
CA VAL A 229 -6.90 -14.17 -0.58
C VAL A 229 -6.85 -12.67 -0.29
N LEU A 230 -6.91 -11.87 -1.34
CA LEU A 230 -6.91 -10.41 -1.24
C LEU A 230 -8.33 -9.87 -1.43
N TYR A 231 -8.70 -8.91 -0.60
CA TYR A 231 -10.02 -8.26 -0.65
C TYR A 231 -9.88 -6.75 -0.50
N ARG A 232 -10.90 -6.01 -0.92
CA ARG A 232 -10.87 -4.54 -0.91
C ARG A 232 -11.29 -3.93 0.42
N THR A 233 -12.20 -4.57 1.15
CA THR A 233 -12.81 -4.02 2.38
C THR A 233 -12.88 -5.07 3.48
N ASN A 234 -12.77 -4.63 4.74
CA ASN A 234 -12.87 -5.51 5.90
C ASN A 234 -14.22 -6.25 5.99
N ARG A 235 -15.29 -5.68 5.42
CA ARG A 235 -16.59 -6.34 5.36
C ARG A 235 -16.56 -7.65 4.55
N GLN A 236 -15.79 -7.65 3.45
CA GLN A 236 -15.59 -8.87 2.64
C GLN A 236 -14.86 -9.96 3.45
N ALA A 237 -13.88 -9.54 4.30
CA ALA A 237 -13.19 -10.48 5.17
C ALA A 237 -14.13 -11.23 6.12
N GLU A 238 -15.10 -10.56 6.75
CA GLU A 238 -16.01 -11.16 7.73
C GLU A 238 -16.86 -12.30 7.14
N LEU A 239 -17.34 -12.11 5.91
CA LEU A 239 -18.10 -13.14 5.19
C LEU A 239 -17.21 -14.31 4.78
N LEU A 240 -16.05 -14.01 4.22
CA LEU A 240 -15.06 -15.01 3.83
C LEU A 240 -14.61 -15.86 5.02
N GLU A 241 -14.28 -15.24 6.17
CA GLU A 241 -13.94 -15.95 7.40
C GLU A 241 -15.03 -16.93 7.82
N THR A 242 -16.30 -16.52 7.69
CA THR A 242 -17.44 -17.38 8.01
C THR A 242 -17.48 -18.62 7.12
N CYS A 243 -17.21 -18.46 5.82
CA CYS A 243 -17.17 -19.57 4.87
C CYS A 243 -15.95 -20.47 5.14
N LEU A 244 -14.77 -19.91 5.36
CA LEU A 244 -13.56 -20.68 5.66
C LEU A 244 -13.71 -21.51 6.95
N LYS A 245 -14.30 -20.94 8.00
CA LYS A 245 -14.60 -21.66 9.25
C LYS A 245 -15.55 -22.83 9.04
N LYS A 246 -16.61 -22.66 8.23
CA LYS A 246 -17.57 -23.74 7.91
C LYS A 246 -16.92 -24.89 7.14
N GLU A 247 -16.01 -24.58 6.25
CA GLU A 247 -15.26 -25.56 5.45
C GLU A 247 -14.05 -26.15 6.17
N GLY A 248 -13.76 -25.72 7.42
CA GLY A 248 -12.63 -26.21 8.19
C GLY A 248 -11.27 -25.78 7.65
N ILE A 249 -11.22 -24.69 6.88
CA ILE A 249 -10.00 -24.14 6.28
C ILE A 249 -9.28 -23.25 7.30
N PRO A 250 -8.04 -23.55 7.69
CA PRO A 250 -7.27 -22.67 8.56
C PRO A 250 -6.85 -21.40 7.82
N TYR A 251 -6.93 -20.26 8.51
CA TYR A 251 -6.56 -18.96 7.94
C TYR A 251 -5.98 -18.02 9.00
N VAL A 252 -5.27 -16.98 8.53
CA VAL A 252 -4.81 -15.84 9.32
C VAL A 252 -5.26 -14.57 8.61
N VAL A 253 -5.79 -13.61 9.36
CA VAL A 253 -6.10 -12.27 8.86
C VAL A 253 -4.94 -11.35 9.23
N ALA A 254 -4.37 -10.65 8.24
CA ALA A 254 -3.23 -9.75 8.37
C ALA A 254 -3.67 -8.28 8.50
#